data_40a993f4b50a7d0c848a8881eb01e9bc
#
_entry.id   40a993f4b50a7d0c848a8881eb01e9bc
#
_cell.length_a   1.000
_cell.length_b   1.000
_cell.length_c   1.000
_cell.angle_alpha   90.00
_cell.angle_beta   90.00
_cell.angle_gamma   90.00
#
_symmetry.space_group_name_H-M   'P 1'
#
loop_
_entity.id
_entity.type
_entity.pdbx_description
1 polymer ?
#
loop_
_entity_poly.entity_id
_entity_poly.type
_entity_poly.pdbx_seq_one_letter_code
_entity_poly.pdbx_strand_id
1 'polypeptide(L)'
;YIKKKQKKVVFADGEDENTLKAAIAFKNSDLGIPILIGKEELIKNQIKKIGYNENFDIEIVNSKDTAKREKYVKYLFKKLQREKGMLEWDCDRLVRNDRVIWASCMVACQDADAMITGNTRRYSSSLEKIIKVVDPRPGEIMFGLNLVVNRGKTIFICDTSVIEYPDAKQLAEMAKSAARVAKLFGFDPKVAFLSHSTFGEPATDRTKRLSDAVGILKNDX
;
A
#
# COMPACT_ATOMS: atom_id res chain seq x y z
N TYR A 1 -9.84 -0.31 19.39
CA TYR A 1 -10.24 0.64 18.33
C TYR A 1 -10.58 -0.11 17.04
N ILE A 2 -9.69 -0.99 16.58
CA ILE A 2 -9.86 -1.76 15.32
C ILE A 2 -11.15 -2.60 15.35
N LYS A 3 -11.42 -3.29 16.43
CA LYS A 3 -12.61 -4.16 16.57
C LYS A 3 -13.96 -3.41 16.51
N LYS A 4 -13.97 -2.09 16.80
CA LYS A 4 -15.19 -1.28 16.75
C LYS A 4 -15.57 -0.78 15.35
N LYS A 5 -14.60 -0.70 14.43
CA LYS A 5 -14.82 -0.22 13.06
C LYS A 5 -14.01 -1.08 12.08
N GLN A 6 -14.57 -2.25 11.79
CA GLN A 6 -13.90 -3.20 10.88
C GLN A 6 -13.72 -2.61 9.50
N LYS A 7 -12.50 -2.70 9.00
CA LYS A 7 -12.10 -2.22 7.68
C LYS A 7 -12.02 -3.36 6.68
N LYS A 8 -12.40 -3.06 5.44
CA LYS A 8 -12.28 -4.01 4.33
C LYS A 8 -10.85 -3.98 3.79
N VAL A 9 -10.19 -5.14 3.83
CA VAL A 9 -8.82 -5.27 3.33
C VAL A 9 -8.80 -6.31 2.21
N VAL A 10 -8.38 -5.88 1.01
CA VAL A 10 -8.32 -6.78 -0.14
C VAL A 10 -6.92 -7.41 -0.23
N PHE A 11 -6.89 -8.74 -0.36
CA PHE A 11 -5.68 -9.55 -0.52
C PHE A 11 -5.58 -9.93 -2.00
N ALA A 12 -4.66 -9.29 -2.73
CA ALA A 12 -4.57 -9.42 -4.18
C ALA A 12 -4.06 -10.79 -4.65
N ASP A 13 -3.31 -11.48 -3.80
CA ASP A 13 -2.73 -12.80 -4.11
C ASP A 13 -3.54 -13.95 -3.48
N GLY A 14 -4.89 -13.88 -3.54
CA GLY A 14 -5.79 -14.79 -2.81
C GLY A 14 -5.68 -16.28 -3.14
N GLU A 15 -5.08 -16.65 -4.28
CA GLU A 15 -4.82 -18.05 -4.64
C GLU A 15 -3.55 -18.59 -3.97
N ASP A 16 -2.70 -17.73 -3.40
CA ASP A 16 -1.47 -18.14 -2.72
C ASP A 16 -1.79 -18.65 -1.32
N GLU A 17 -1.16 -19.76 -0.94
CA GLU A 17 -1.42 -20.44 0.33
C GLU A 17 -1.13 -19.55 1.55
N ASN A 18 -0.01 -18.82 1.55
CA ASN A 18 0.36 -17.97 2.68
C ASN A 18 -0.57 -16.76 2.79
N THR A 19 -0.94 -16.18 1.65
CA THR A 19 -1.90 -15.06 1.60
C THR A 19 -3.27 -15.51 2.11
N LEU A 20 -3.71 -16.70 1.72
CA LEU A 20 -4.97 -17.27 2.17
C LEU A 20 -4.97 -17.51 3.68
N LYS A 21 -3.91 -18.13 4.22
CA LYS A 21 -3.73 -18.33 5.67
C LYS A 21 -3.75 -17.00 6.42
N ALA A 22 -3.09 -15.98 5.88
CA ALA A 22 -3.05 -14.64 6.48
C ALA A 22 -4.45 -14.00 6.50
N ALA A 23 -5.22 -14.12 5.40
CA ALA A 23 -6.59 -13.58 5.33
C ALA A 23 -7.52 -14.28 6.34
N ILE A 24 -7.39 -15.60 6.48
CA ILE A 24 -8.14 -16.39 7.47
C ILE A 24 -7.78 -15.94 8.89
N ALA A 25 -6.50 -15.84 9.20
CA ALA A 25 -6.01 -15.38 10.51
C ALA A 25 -6.49 -13.96 10.81
N PHE A 26 -6.46 -13.06 9.81
CA PHE A 26 -6.94 -11.69 9.91
C PHE A 26 -8.43 -11.65 10.32
N LYS A 27 -9.24 -12.47 9.65
CA LYS A 27 -10.67 -12.59 9.96
C LYS A 27 -10.90 -13.15 11.37
N ASN A 28 -10.26 -14.28 11.68
CA ASN A 28 -10.44 -14.98 12.97
C ASN A 28 -9.98 -14.16 14.17
N SER A 29 -9.07 -13.20 13.95
CA SER A 29 -8.58 -12.27 14.98
C SER A 29 -9.43 -11.00 15.10
N ASP A 30 -10.54 -10.89 14.36
CA ASP A 30 -11.42 -9.71 14.31
C ASP A 30 -10.67 -8.41 13.93
N LEU A 31 -9.65 -8.52 13.07
CA LEU A 31 -8.88 -7.36 12.64
C LEU A 31 -9.57 -6.55 11.53
N GLY A 32 -10.50 -7.18 10.81
CA GLY A 32 -11.25 -6.54 9.74
C GLY A 32 -11.95 -7.56 8.84
N ILE A 33 -12.44 -7.09 7.72
CA ILE A 33 -13.16 -7.89 6.72
C ILE A 33 -12.21 -8.15 5.55
N PRO A 34 -11.66 -9.37 5.43
CA PRO A 34 -10.80 -9.68 4.28
C PRO A 34 -11.63 -9.94 3.03
N ILE A 35 -11.08 -9.55 1.88
CA ILE A 35 -11.62 -9.85 0.54
C ILE A 35 -10.48 -10.49 -0.25
N LEU A 36 -10.72 -11.63 -0.88
CA LEU A 36 -9.71 -12.35 -1.67
C LEU A 36 -9.91 -12.13 -3.15
N ILE A 37 -8.85 -11.82 -3.89
CA ILE A 37 -8.90 -11.78 -5.36
C ILE A 37 -8.34 -13.08 -5.91
N GLY A 38 -9.12 -13.74 -6.76
CA GLY A 38 -8.68 -14.95 -7.44
C GLY A 38 -9.83 -15.75 -8.03
N LYS A 39 -9.46 -16.86 -8.64
CA LYS A 39 -10.45 -17.82 -9.15
C LYS A 39 -11.01 -18.61 -7.97
N GLU A 40 -12.34 -18.56 -7.82
CA GLU A 40 -13.03 -19.20 -6.71
C GLU A 40 -12.68 -20.68 -6.55
N GLU A 41 -12.61 -21.41 -7.68
CA GLU A 41 -12.25 -22.83 -7.68
C GLU A 41 -10.84 -23.07 -7.12
N LEU A 42 -9.86 -22.23 -7.52
CA LEU A 42 -8.48 -22.36 -7.05
C LEU A 42 -8.38 -22.06 -5.55
N ILE A 43 -9.06 -21.03 -5.10
CA ILE A 43 -9.10 -20.66 -3.67
C ILE A 43 -9.74 -21.78 -2.86
N LYS A 44 -10.89 -22.30 -3.30
CA LYS A 44 -11.56 -23.42 -2.63
C LYS A 44 -10.68 -24.68 -2.55
N ASN A 45 -9.95 -24.98 -3.63
CA ASN A 45 -9.00 -26.11 -3.63
C ASN A 45 -7.86 -25.87 -2.62
N GLN A 46 -7.35 -24.67 -2.53
CA GLN A 46 -6.31 -24.34 -1.52
C GLN A 46 -6.86 -24.44 -0.08
N ILE A 47 -8.10 -23.99 0.15
CA ILE A 47 -8.77 -24.13 1.46
C ILE A 47 -8.82 -25.60 1.88
N LYS A 48 -9.21 -26.49 0.97
CA LYS A 48 -9.24 -27.94 1.22
C LYS A 48 -7.84 -28.49 1.56
N LYS A 49 -6.83 -28.08 0.78
CA LYS A 49 -5.43 -28.53 0.98
C LYS A 49 -4.88 -28.14 2.35
N ILE A 50 -5.20 -26.93 2.83
CA ILE A 50 -4.72 -26.49 4.15
C ILE A 50 -5.59 -27.00 5.31
N GLY A 51 -6.58 -27.83 5.02
CA GLY A 51 -7.44 -28.47 6.02
C GLY A 51 -8.46 -27.52 6.67
N TYR A 52 -8.81 -26.43 5.99
CA TYR A 52 -9.80 -25.51 6.51
C TYR A 52 -11.20 -25.90 6.05
N ASN A 53 -12.22 -25.60 6.85
CA ASN A 53 -13.61 -25.96 6.54
C ASN A 53 -14.13 -25.19 5.31
N GLU A 54 -14.87 -25.87 4.45
CA GLU A 54 -15.44 -25.28 3.22
C GLU A 54 -16.43 -24.13 3.48
N ASN A 55 -17.01 -24.06 4.67
CA ASN A 55 -17.94 -22.99 5.05
C ASN A 55 -17.21 -21.71 5.49
N PHE A 56 -16.09 -21.44 4.91
CA PHE A 56 -15.37 -20.24 5.24
C PHE A 56 -16.02 -19.03 4.55
N ASP A 57 -16.41 -18.08 5.35
CA ASP A 57 -17.18 -16.90 4.93
C ASP A 57 -16.25 -15.71 4.69
N ILE A 58 -15.50 -15.76 3.58
CA ILE A 58 -14.68 -14.66 3.08
C ILE A 58 -15.10 -14.35 1.65
N GLU A 59 -15.37 -13.09 1.35
CA GLU A 59 -15.74 -12.65 0.00
C GLU A 59 -14.58 -12.93 -0.98
N ILE A 60 -14.91 -13.62 -2.08
CA ILE A 60 -13.98 -13.85 -3.19
C ILE A 60 -14.45 -13.01 -4.37
N VAL A 61 -13.56 -12.21 -4.94
CA VAL A 61 -13.84 -11.38 -6.11
C VAL A 61 -12.89 -11.70 -7.26
N ASN A 62 -13.36 -11.50 -8.48
CA ASN A 62 -12.54 -11.70 -9.66
C ASN A 62 -13.07 -10.86 -10.83
N SER A 63 -12.35 -10.90 -11.96
CA SER A 63 -12.66 -10.09 -13.14
C SER A 63 -13.94 -10.51 -13.88
N LYS A 64 -14.63 -11.55 -13.43
CA LYS A 64 -15.95 -11.95 -13.98
C LYS A 64 -17.09 -11.06 -13.48
N ASP A 65 -16.87 -10.31 -12.38
CA ASP A 65 -17.84 -9.31 -11.91
C ASP A 65 -17.89 -8.14 -12.88
N THR A 66 -18.86 -8.18 -13.79
CA THR A 66 -18.99 -7.24 -14.89
C THR A 66 -19.25 -5.81 -14.39
N ALA A 67 -20.10 -5.65 -13.38
CA ALA A 67 -20.47 -4.33 -12.85
C ALA A 67 -19.27 -3.64 -12.19
N LYS A 68 -18.54 -4.37 -11.35
CA LYS A 68 -17.30 -3.85 -10.74
C LYS A 68 -16.26 -3.56 -11.81
N ARG A 69 -16.11 -4.45 -12.80
CA ARG A 69 -15.15 -4.26 -13.89
C ARG A 69 -15.41 -2.97 -14.66
N GLU A 70 -16.65 -2.72 -15.07
CA GLU A 70 -17.04 -1.49 -15.78
C GLU A 70 -16.73 -0.24 -14.95
N LYS A 71 -17.06 -0.28 -13.66
CA LYS A 71 -16.75 0.82 -12.71
C LYS A 71 -15.26 1.12 -12.71
N TYR A 72 -14.42 0.08 -12.59
CA TYR A 72 -12.96 0.22 -12.49
C TYR A 72 -12.34 0.65 -13.84
N VAL A 73 -12.85 0.15 -14.95
CA VAL A 73 -12.41 0.57 -16.30
C VAL A 73 -12.69 2.05 -16.50
N LYS A 74 -13.89 2.51 -16.19
CA LYS A 74 -14.26 3.94 -16.29
C LYS A 74 -13.36 4.82 -15.42
N TYR A 75 -13.10 4.40 -14.19
CA TYR A 75 -12.20 5.11 -13.27
C TYR A 75 -10.79 5.20 -13.86
N LEU A 76 -10.24 4.07 -14.27
CA LEU A 76 -8.88 4.00 -14.78
C LEU A 76 -8.72 4.77 -16.10
N PHE A 77 -9.69 4.68 -16.99
CA PHE A 77 -9.71 5.39 -18.27
C PHE A 77 -9.71 6.90 -18.04
N LYS A 78 -10.60 7.39 -17.18
CA LYS A 78 -10.69 8.83 -16.84
C LYS A 78 -9.34 9.37 -16.35
N LYS A 79 -8.59 8.54 -15.60
CA LYS A 79 -7.26 8.91 -15.09
C LYS A 79 -6.19 8.85 -16.18
N LEU A 80 -6.09 7.73 -16.90
CA LEU A 80 -4.94 7.44 -17.76
C LEU A 80 -5.06 8.00 -19.18
N GLN A 81 -6.27 8.34 -19.66
CA GLN A 81 -6.42 8.91 -21.01
C GLN A 81 -5.69 10.25 -21.13
N ARG A 82 -5.74 11.09 -20.09
CA ARG A 82 -5.10 12.41 -20.09
C ARG A 82 -3.59 12.33 -19.86
N GLU A 83 -3.16 11.43 -19.00
CA GLU A 83 -1.75 11.32 -18.61
C GLU A 83 -0.91 10.52 -19.60
N LYS A 84 -1.50 9.50 -20.20
CA LYS A 84 -0.75 8.49 -20.99
C LYS A 84 -1.38 8.16 -22.34
N GLY A 85 -2.46 8.84 -22.72
CA GLY A 85 -3.15 8.59 -23.98
C GLY A 85 -3.72 7.18 -24.10
N MET A 86 -4.02 6.51 -22.99
CA MET A 86 -4.53 5.14 -23.01
C MET A 86 -5.97 5.09 -23.51
N LEU A 87 -6.28 4.03 -24.26
CA LEU A 87 -7.63 3.77 -24.73
C LEU A 87 -8.43 2.97 -23.69
N GLU A 88 -9.75 3.05 -23.77
CA GLU A 88 -10.64 2.36 -22.82
C GLU A 88 -10.42 0.83 -22.83
N TRP A 89 -10.18 0.25 -24.01
CA TRP A 89 -9.93 -1.18 -24.11
C TRP A 89 -8.60 -1.60 -23.45
N ASP A 90 -7.59 -0.72 -23.45
CA ASP A 90 -6.33 -0.97 -22.72
C ASP A 90 -6.60 -1.03 -21.21
N CYS A 91 -7.44 -0.12 -20.73
CA CYS A 91 -7.85 -0.10 -19.32
C CYS A 91 -8.64 -1.36 -18.97
N ASP A 92 -9.55 -1.79 -19.83
CA ASP A 92 -10.30 -3.05 -19.62
C ASP A 92 -9.35 -4.24 -19.54
N ARG A 93 -8.36 -4.29 -20.44
CA ARG A 93 -7.36 -5.37 -20.44
C ARG A 93 -6.56 -5.39 -19.14
N LEU A 94 -6.16 -4.22 -18.63
CA LEU A 94 -5.43 -4.11 -17.36
C LEU A 94 -6.30 -4.58 -16.19
N VAL A 95 -7.52 -4.07 -16.08
CA VAL A 95 -8.46 -4.41 -15.00
C VAL A 95 -8.78 -5.90 -15.00
N ARG A 96 -8.98 -6.48 -16.19
CA ARG A 96 -9.36 -7.90 -16.36
C ARG A 96 -8.23 -8.86 -16.00
N ASN A 97 -6.99 -8.50 -16.34
CA ASN A 97 -5.88 -9.45 -16.31
C ASN A 97 -4.91 -9.25 -15.15
N ASP A 98 -5.06 -8.18 -14.37
CA ASP A 98 -4.10 -7.89 -13.30
C ASP A 98 -4.79 -7.67 -11.95
N ARG A 99 -4.50 -8.57 -11.01
CA ARG A 99 -5.06 -8.55 -9.66
C ARG A 99 -4.61 -7.34 -8.84
N VAL A 100 -3.39 -6.84 -9.07
CA VAL A 100 -2.89 -5.65 -8.37
C VAL A 100 -3.66 -4.42 -8.85
N ILE A 101 -3.87 -4.29 -10.16
CA ILE A 101 -4.70 -3.21 -10.74
C ILE A 101 -6.14 -3.30 -10.18
N TRP A 102 -6.73 -4.51 -10.18
CA TRP A 102 -8.08 -4.72 -9.64
C TRP A 102 -8.16 -4.29 -8.17
N ALA A 103 -7.23 -4.78 -7.32
CA ALA A 103 -7.18 -4.44 -5.90
C ALA A 103 -6.99 -2.93 -5.68
N SER A 104 -6.10 -2.31 -6.47
CA SER A 104 -5.87 -0.86 -6.40
C SER A 104 -7.14 -0.08 -6.77
N CYS A 105 -7.88 -0.54 -7.79
CA CYS A 105 -9.17 0.07 -8.17
C CYS A 105 -10.21 -0.08 -7.04
N MET A 106 -10.23 -1.23 -6.35
CA MET A 106 -11.12 -1.41 -5.19
C MET A 106 -10.86 -0.34 -4.11
N VAL A 107 -9.58 -0.07 -3.83
CA VAL A 107 -9.22 0.96 -2.85
C VAL A 107 -9.55 2.36 -3.38
N ALA A 108 -9.17 2.67 -4.62
CA ALA A 108 -9.40 3.98 -5.23
C ALA A 108 -10.89 4.31 -5.34
N CYS A 109 -11.72 3.30 -5.63
CA CYS A 109 -13.18 3.45 -5.75
C CYS A 109 -13.95 3.23 -4.43
N GLN A 110 -13.23 3.09 -3.31
CA GLN A 110 -13.77 2.93 -1.95
C GLN A 110 -14.60 1.63 -1.74
N ASP A 111 -14.33 0.60 -2.55
CA ASP A 111 -14.90 -0.73 -2.36
C ASP A 111 -14.11 -1.53 -1.31
N ALA A 112 -12.88 -1.08 -1.02
CA ALA A 112 -12.03 -1.56 0.07
C ALA A 112 -11.29 -0.39 0.71
N ASP A 113 -10.89 -0.54 1.98
CA ASP A 113 -10.15 0.50 2.72
C ASP A 113 -8.63 0.41 2.51
N ALA A 114 -8.14 -0.80 2.25
CA ALA A 114 -6.70 -1.06 2.08
C ALA A 114 -6.50 -2.32 1.22
N MET A 115 -5.27 -2.49 0.72
CA MET A 115 -4.90 -3.69 -0.02
C MET A 115 -3.56 -4.25 0.48
N ILE A 116 -3.42 -5.56 0.36
CA ILE A 116 -2.18 -6.31 0.63
C ILE A 116 -1.81 -7.04 -0.66
N THR A 117 -0.57 -6.87 -1.10
CA THR A 117 -0.02 -7.52 -2.30
C THR A 117 1.50 -7.66 -2.16
N GLY A 118 2.12 -8.40 -3.07
CA GLY A 118 3.58 -8.53 -3.17
C GLY A 118 4.12 -9.89 -2.77
N ASN A 119 3.29 -10.80 -2.29
CA ASN A 119 3.75 -12.13 -1.87
C ASN A 119 4.18 -13.00 -3.05
N THR A 120 3.53 -12.82 -4.22
CA THR A 120 3.81 -13.64 -5.42
C THR A 120 4.47 -12.86 -6.54
N ARG A 121 4.85 -11.60 -6.30
CA ARG A 121 5.35 -10.69 -7.34
C ARG A 121 6.50 -9.85 -6.82
N ARG A 122 7.33 -9.34 -7.75
CA ARG A 122 8.40 -8.40 -7.40
C ARG A 122 7.79 -7.08 -6.92
N TYR A 123 8.39 -6.49 -5.91
CA TYR A 123 7.98 -5.22 -5.32
C TYR A 123 7.82 -4.11 -6.37
N SER A 124 8.85 -3.90 -7.22
CA SER A 124 8.84 -2.85 -8.23
C SER A 124 7.67 -2.98 -9.21
N SER A 125 7.35 -4.21 -9.64
CA SER A 125 6.22 -4.47 -10.53
C SER A 125 4.88 -4.17 -9.87
N SER A 126 4.73 -4.50 -8.59
CA SER A 126 3.50 -4.19 -7.85
C SER A 126 3.35 -2.69 -7.65
N LEU A 127 4.42 -2.00 -7.24
CA LEU A 127 4.43 -0.56 -7.01
C LEU A 127 4.08 0.20 -8.30
N GLU A 128 4.69 -0.16 -9.44
CA GLU A 128 4.38 0.45 -10.74
C GLU A 128 2.88 0.40 -11.07
N LYS A 129 2.23 -0.72 -10.78
CA LYS A 129 0.80 -0.91 -11.04
C LYS A 129 -0.06 -0.10 -10.06
N ILE A 130 0.32 -0.06 -8.79
CA ILE A 130 -0.38 0.73 -7.77
C ILE A 130 -0.36 2.21 -8.14
N ILE A 131 0.80 2.74 -8.52
CA ILE A 131 0.98 4.16 -8.90
C ILE A 131 0.10 4.53 -10.12
N LYS A 132 -0.13 3.59 -11.04
CA LYS A 132 -1.04 3.83 -12.18
C LYS A 132 -2.49 4.07 -11.76
N VAL A 133 -2.89 3.56 -10.60
CA VAL A 133 -4.29 3.57 -10.14
C VAL A 133 -4.53 4.55 -9.00
N VAL A 134 -3.64 4.56 -8.00
CA VAL A 134 -3.82 5.30 -6.75
C VAL A 134 -2.88 6.50 -6.74
N ASP A 135 -3.42 7.69 -6.48
CA ASP A 135 -2.64 8.90 -6.28
C ASP A 135 -2.47 9.17 -4.77
N PRO A 136 -1.37 9.80 -4.36
CA PRO A 136 -1.30 10.34 -3.01
C PRO A 136 -2.35 11.43 -2.82
N ARG A 137 -2.71 11.74 -1.60
CA ARG A 137 -3.62 12.85 -1.30
C ARG A 137 -2.99 14.18 -1.77
N PRO A 138 -3.81 15.17 -2.13
CA PRO A 138 -3.27 16.48 -2.51
C PRO A 138 -2.32 17.01 -1.43
N GLY A 139 -1.12 17.41 -1.86
CA GLY A 139 -0.08 17.90 -0.96
C GLY A 139 0.74 16.83 -0.25
N GLU A 140 0.40 15.54 -0.41
CA GLU A 140 1.16 14.43 0.17
C GLU A 140 1.97 13.71 -0.92
N ILE A 141 2.96 12.94 -0.50
CA ILE A 141 3.81 12.14 -1.40
C ILE A 141 3.71 10.67 -1.04
N MET A 142 3.97 9.82 -2.02
CA MET A 142 4.06 8.37 -1.81
C MET A 142 5.49 8.04 -1.35
N PHE A 143 5.61 7.29 -0.26
CA PHE A 143 6.91 6.84 0.26
C PHE A 143 6.76 5.52 1.00
N GLY A 144 7.86 4.80 1.16
CA GLY A 144 7.89 3.54 1.90
C GLY A 144 8.13 3.80 3.39
N LEU A 145 7.24 3.30 4.24
CA LEU A 145 7.38 3.40 5.70
C LEU A 145 7.39 2.01 6.31
N ASN A 146 8.50 1.63 6.90
CA ASN A 146 8.66 0.35 7.60
C ASN A 146 8.63 0.57 9.11
N LEU A 147 7.94 -0.33 9.80
CA LEU A 147 7.94 -0.39 11.26
C LEU A 147 8.81 -1.59 11.67
N VAL A 148 9.88 -1.30 12.40
CA VAL A 148 10.83 -2.31 12.89
C VAL A 148 10.68 -2.43 14.40
N VAL A 149 10.44 -3.65 14.86
CA VAL A 149 10.30 -3.95 16.30
C VAL A 149 11.43 -4.87 16.71
N ASN A 150 12.23 -4.47 17.67
CA ASN A 150 13.33 -5.27 18.19
C ASN A 150 13.52 -5.01 19.70
N ARG A 151 13.46 -6.08 20.49
CA ARG A 151 13.70 -6.04 21.95
C ARG A 151 12.89 -4.95 22.67
N GLY A 152 11.61 -4.84 22.32
CA GLY A 152 10.70 -3.84 22.94
C GLY A 152 10.86 -2.42 22.43
N LYS A 153 11.76 -2.17 21.50
CA LYS A 153 11.92 -0.86 20.83
C LYS A 153 11.21 -0.90 19.49
N THR A 154 10.52 0.18 19.17
CA THR A 154 9.85 0.37 17.88
C THR A 154 10.45 1.56 17.16
N ILE A 155 10.84 1.36 15.90
CA ILE A 155 11.46 2.38 15.04
C ILE A 155 10.68 2.41 13.73
N PHE A 156 10.36 3.61 13.25
CA PHE A 156 9.79 3.83 11.92
C PHE A 156 10.92 4.27 11.00
N ILE A 157 11.07 3.63 9.86
CA ILE A 157 12.14 3.93 8.89
C ILE A 157 11.49 4.31 7.56
N CYS A 158 11.88 5.44 6.98
CA CYS A 158 11.46 5.91 5.65
C CYS A 158 12.56 6.78 5.00
N ASP A 159 12.63 6.94 3.70
CA ASP A 159 11.94 6.15 2.67
C ASP A 159 12.69 4.85 2.47
N THR A 160 11.96 3.76 2.36
CA THR A 160 12.62 2.45 2.25
C THR A 160 12.77 1.97 0.80
N SER A 161 11.98 2.48 -0.15
CA SER A 161 12.09 1.94 -1.52
C SER A 161 11.22 2.62 -2.58
N VAL A 162 10.75 3.83 -2.38
CA VAL A 162 9.87 4.51 -3.35
C VAL A 162 10.59 5.66 -4.06
N ILE A 163 11.21 6.57 -3.30
CA ILE A 163 11.91 7.74 -3.85
C ILE A 163 13.41 7.59 -3.62
N GLU A 164 14.14 7.35 -4.71
CA GLU A 164 15.60 7.12 -4.64
C GLU A 164 16.39 8.37 -4.20
N TYR A 165 16.01 9.53 -4.70
CA TYR A 165 16.72 10.79 -4.45
C TYR A 165 15.75 11.89 -4.04
N PRO A 166 15.21 11.83 -2.80
CA PRO A 166 14.27 12.85 -2.35
C PRO A 166 14.94 14.22 -2.18
N ASP A 167 14.24 15.28 -2.56
CA ASP A 167 14.67 16.66 -2.28
C ASP A 167 14.34 17.05 -0.81
N ALA A 168 14.74 18.25 -0.40
CA ALA A 168 14.55 18.71 0.98
C ALA A 168 13.07 18.81 1.37
N LYS A 169 12.21 19.24 0.44
CA LYS A 169 10.75 19.33 0.69
C LYS A 169 10.13 17.94 0.85
N GLN A 170 10.52 17.01 -0.03
CA GLN A 170 10.05 15.61 0.05
C GLN A 170 10.49 14.97 1.36
N LEU A 171 11.73 15.18 1.78
CA LEU A 171 12.24 14.69 3.08
C LEU A 171 11.42 15.25 4.25
N ALA A 172 11.12 16.54 4.23
CA ALA A 172 10.29 17.17 5.27
C ALA A 172 8.87 16.58 5.30
N GLU A 173 8.25 16.39 4.13
CA GLU A 173 6.90 15.79 4.03
C GLU A 173 6.88 14.32 4.48
N MET A 174 7.92 13.54 4.15
CA MET A 174 8.08 12.17 4.68
C MET A 174 8.13 12.18 6.20
N ALA A 175 8.95 13.08 6.77
CA ALA A 175 9.11 13.20 8.23
C ALA A 175 7.77 13.52 8.91
N LYS A 176 7.01 14.49 8.39
CA LYS A 176 5.69 14.87 8.91
C LYS A 176 4.70 13.68 8.84
N SER A 177 4.67 13.02 7.69
CA SER A 177 3.74 11.91 7.46
C SER A 177 4.10 10.69 8.32
N ALA A 178 5.39 10.37 8.44
CA ALA A 178 5.87 9.28 9.32
C ALA A 178 5.56 9.59 10.79
N ALA A 179 5.77 10.83 11.23
CA ALA A 179 5.46 11.27 12.60
C ALA A 179 3.95 11.13 12.87
N ARG A 180 3.10 11.53 11.92
CA ARG A 180 1.64 11.36 12.03
C ARG A 180 1.26 9.88 12.20
N VAL A 181 1.88 8.99 11.42
CA VAL A 181 1.63 7.54 11.54
C VAL A 181 2.09 7.04 12.92
N ALA A 182 3.28 7.43 13.37
CA ALA A 182 3.79 7.04 14.71
C ALA A 182 2.82 7.47 15.83
N LYS A 183 2.24 8.67 15.74
CA LYS A 183 1.22 9.15 16.69
C LYS A 183 -0.03 8.26 16.68
N LEU A 184 -0.45 7.77 15.50
CA LEU A 184 -1.60 6.85 15.42
C LEU A 184 -1.34 5.53 16.16
N PHE A 185 -0.06 5.11 16.26
CA PHE A 185 0.35 3.95 17.05
C PHE A 185 0.58 4.28 18.55
N GLY A 186 0.34 5.53 18.96
CA GLY A 186 0.46 5.95 20.36
C GLY A 186 1.87 6.37 20.77
N PHE A 187 2.78 6.56 19.81
CA PHE A 187 4.15 6.99 20.12
C PHE A 187 4.28 8.52 20.06
N ASP A 188 5.21 9.05 20.84
CA ASP A 188 5.67 10.44 20.72
C ASP A 188 6.89 10.46 19.78
N PRO A 189 6.71 10.87 18.51
CA PRO A 189 7.77 10.68 17.52
C PRO A 189 8.90 11.69 17.67
N LYS A 190 10.13 11.19 17.61
CA LYS A 190 11.35 11.97 17.47
C LYS A 190 11.98 11.58 16.14
N VAL A 191 12.21 12.56 15.26
CA VAL A 191 12.67 12.30 13.90
C VAL A 191 14.16 12.65 13.77
N ALA A 192 14.91 11.75 13.15
CA ALA A 192 16.32 11.97 12.80
C ALA A 192 16.53 11.69 11.31
N PHE A 193 17.18 12.60 10.62
CA PHE A 193 17.66 12.34 9.27
C PHE A 193 19.04 11.71 9.35
N LEU A 194 19.23 10.60 8.67
CA LEU A 194 20.49 9.83 8.72
C LEU A 194 21.32 10.05 7.45
N SER A 195 22.60 10.20 7.62
CA SER A 195 23.55 10.24 6.50
C SER A 195 24.88 9.58 6.93
N HIS A 196 25.79 9.50 5.97
CA HIS A 196 27.16 9.01 6.21
C HIS A 196 28.05 10.04 6.92
N SER A 197 27.57 11.29 7.04
CA SER A 197 28.34 12.40 7.63
C SER A 197 28.05 12.56 9.12
N THR A 198 29.00 13.17 9.84
CA THR A 198 28.83 13.53 11.26
C THR A 198 28.65 15.05 11.35
N PHE A 199 27.53 15.51 11.88
CA PHE A 199 27.16 16.93 11.98
C PHE A 199 27.27 17.71 10.66
N GLY A 200 27.02 17.05 9.52
CA GLY A 200 27.05 17.70 8.20
C GLY A 200 28.41 17.70 7.51
N GLU A 201 29.44 17.13 8.13
CA GLU A 201 30.78 17.04 7.53
C GLU A 201 31.06 15.60 7.06
N PRO A 202 31.58 15.38 5.86
CA PRO A 202 31.87 16.39 4.83
C PRO A 202 30.60 16.99 4.21
N ALA A 203 30.64 18.27 3.87
CA ALA A 203 29.53 18.97 3.23
C ALA A 203 29.40 18.51 1.77
N THR A 204 28.25 17.93 1.46
CA THR A 204 27.88 17.45 0.12
C THR A 204 26.45 17.89 -0.19
N ASP A 205 26.05 17.79 -1.45
CA ASP A 205 24.64 18.05 -1.84
C ASP A 205 23.67 17.19 -1.05
N ARG A 206 24.08 15.97 -0.71
CA ARG A 206 23.25 15.02 0.05
C ARG A 206 23.06 15.50 1.49
N THR A 207 24.14 15.90 2.17
CA THR A 207 24.08 16.40 3.55
C THR A 207 23.37 17.76 3.62
N LYS A 208 23.57 18.61 2.61
CA LYS A 208 22.88 19.91 2.50
C LYS A 208 21.36 19.71 2.43
N ARG A 209 20.89 18.78 1.58
CA ARG A 209 19.46 18.49 1.48
C ARG A 209 18.83 18.08 2.82
N LEU A 210 19.55 17.29 3.63
CA LEU A 210 19.07 16.89 4.96
C LEU A 210 18.99 18.11 5.90
N SER A 211 20.02 18.98 5.88
CA SER A 211 20.03 20.21 6.67
C SER A 211 18.88 21.14 6.28
N ASP A 212 18.65 21.30 4.97
CA ASP A 212 17.54 22.11 4.44
C ASP A 212 16.17 21.54 4.87
N ALA A 213 16.02 20.21 4.87
CA ALA A 213 14.81 19.55 5.34
C ALA A 213 14.53 19.82 6.82
N VAL A 214 15.59 19.80 7.65
CA VAL A 214 15.49 20.17 9.08
C VAL A 214 15.06 21.64 9.21
N GLY A 215 15.63 22.53 8.38
CA GLY A 215 15.24 23.95 8.33
C GLY A 215 13.76 24.15 8.04
N ILE A 216 13.24 23.42 7.03
CA ILE A 216 11.81 23.46 6.65
C ILE A 216 10.95 23.03 7.85
N LEU A 217 11.31 21.92 8.51
CA LEU A 217 10.52 21.38 9.64
C LEU A 217 10.50 22.32 10.85
N LYS A 218 11.63 23.01 11.12
CA LYS A 218 11.71 23.98 12.24
C LYS A 218 10.85 25.21 11.99
N ASN A 219 10.70 25.62 10.75
CA ASN A 219 9.89 26.80 10.39
C ASN A 219 8.38 26.49 10.33
N ASP A 220 8.01 25.25 10.26
CA ASP A 220 6.62 24.81 10.26
C ASP A 220 6.03 24.60 11.65
N UNK A 221 6.87 24.81 12.37
CA UNK A 221 6.51 24.55 13.67
C UNK A 221 5.86 25.24 14.46
#